data_e87b888467aa91f9f1c51cb4fbed0a0f
#
_entry.id   e87b888467aa91f9f1c51cb4fbed0a0f
#
_cell.length_a   1.000
_cell.length_b   1.000
_cell.length_c   1.000
_cell.angle_alpha   90.00
_cell.angle_beta   90.00
_cell.angle_gamma   90.00
#
_symmetry.space_group_name_H-M   'P 1'
#
loop_
_entity.id
_entity.type
_entity.pdbx_description
1 polymer ?
#
loop_
_entity_poly.entity_id
_entity_poly.type
_entity_poly.pdbx_seq_one_letter_code
_entity_poly.pdbx_strand_id
1 'polypeptide(L)'
;MLLAIDAGNTNVVFAVHDGIEWRGRWRIATRADRTSDEYAVWLLTLFQLNGLRAQDIDRCVIGTVVPAALYNLRRLAREWFSVEPLVARAAVDWGFEIRVDRPQEVGADRLLNSLAAHHHYKGPLVVIDFGTATTFDVVAADGAYLGGVIAPGINLSIEALHQAAARLPRIGIGRPQAVVGRDTVSAMQSGVYWGYVGLIEGIVGRIKAEYEEPLKVIATGGLAPLFSEGTTIIQTIDPDITLEGLRLLAERNPAPILTRTQFREG
;
A
#
# COMPACT_ATOMS: atom_id res chain seq x y z
N MET A 1 -14.20 8.66 -15.08
CA MET A 1 -13.29 8.75 -13.91
C MET A 1 -12.80 7.36 -13.52
N LEU A 2 -11.61 7.25 -12.96
CA LEU A 2 -11.03 5.99 -12.47
C LEU A 2 -11.38 5.77 -11.00
N LEU A 3 -11.95 4.62 -10.66
CA LEU A 3 -12.05 4.11 -9.29
C LEU A 3 -10.83 3.21 -9.00
N ALA A 4 -9.96 3.64 -8.11
CA ALA A 4 -8.83 2.86 -7.61
C ALA A 4 -9.19 2.25 -6.25
N ILE A 5 -8.93 0.95 -6.09
CA ILE A 5 -9.21 0.20 -4.87
C ILE A 5 -7.92 -0.50 -4.43
N ASP A 6 -7.42 -0.14 -3.26
CA ASP A 6 -6.31 -0.81 -2.60
C ASP A 6 -6.82 -1.60 -1.39
N ALA A 7 -6.81 -2.92 -1.48
CA ALA A 7 -7.30 -3.79 -0.42
C ALA A 7 -6.14 -4.49 0.31
N GLY A 8 -5.69 -3.84 1.36
CA GLY A 8 -4.71 -4.38 2.31
C GLY A 8 -5.34 -5.21 3.42
N ASN A 9 -4.49 -5.89 4.22
CA ASN A 9 -4.95 -6.74 5.33
C ASN A 9 -5.71 -5.98 6.44
N THR A 10 -5.43 -4.70 6.63
CA THR A 10 -6.05 -3.89 7.69
C THR A 10 -7.16 -2.99 7.16
N ASN A 11 -6.95 -2.36 6.02
CA ASN A 11 -7.89 -1.42 5.43
C ASN A 11 -8.06 -1.66 3.93
N VAL A 12 -9.25 -1.33 3.42
CA VAL A 12 -9.51 -1.12 2.00
C VAL A 12 -9.61 0.38 1.76
N VAL A 13 -8.79 0.90 0.87
CA VAL A 13 -8.80 2.30 0.44
C VAL A 13 -9.47 2.40 -0.92
N PHE A 14 -10.41 3.33 -1.04
CA PHE A 14 -11.07 3.68 -2.28
C PHE A 14 -10.69 5.10 -2.66
N ALA A 15 -10.33 5.34 -3.90
CA ALA A 15 -10.02 6.66 -4.40
C ALA A 15 -10.59 6.87 -5.81
N VAL A 16 -11.01 8.10 -6.12
CA VAL A 16 -11.52 8.47 -7.43
C VAL A 16 -10.61 9.53 -8.04
N HIS A 17 -10.10 9.26 -9.25
CA HIS A 17 -9.30 10.17 -10.05
C HIS A 17 -10.06 10.59 -11.31
N ASP A 18 -10.15 11.90 -11.58
CA ASP A 18 -10.94 12.43 -12.70
C ASP A 18 -10.14 12.57 -14.02
N GLY A 19 -8.86 12.22 -13.99
CA GLY A 19 -7.89 12.39 -15.07
C GLY A 19 -6.90 13.54 -14.78
N ILE A 20 -7.21 14.41 -13.81
CA ILE A 20 -6.36 15.53 -13.40
C ILE A 20 -5.95 15.39 -11.93
N GLU A 21 -6.92 15.13 -11.07
CA GLU A 21 -6.68 15.07 -9.61
C GLU A 21 -7.51 13.97 -8.92
N TRP A 22 -7.11 13.65 -7.69
CA TRP A 22 -7.88 12.78 -6.81
C TRP A 22 -9.05 13.54 -6.21
N ARG A 23 -10.28 13.20 -6.61
CA ARG A 23 -11.54 13.83 -6.18
C ARG A 23 -12.02 13.36 -4.79
N GLY A 24 -11.53 12.24 -4.33
CA GLY A 24 -11.86 11.71 -3.02
C GLY A 24 -11.06 10.47 -2.68
N ARG A 25 -10.85 10.25 -1.37
CA ARG A 25 -10.16 9.10 -0.80
C ARG A 25 -10.87 8.68 0.47
N TRP A 26 -11.24 7.42 0.54
CA TRP A 26 -12.00 6.89 1.68
C TRP A 26 -11.41 5.56 2.11
N ARG A 27 -11.52 5.29 3.40
CA ARG A 27 -10.94 4.09 3.99
C ARG A 27 -11.97 3.39 4.84
N ILE A 28 -12.01 2.07 4.72
CA ILE A 28 -12.84 1.20 5.55
C ILE A 28 -12.00 0.02 6.04
N ALA A 29 -12.28 -0.50 7.24
CA ALA A 29 -11.57 -1.67 7.75
C ALA A 29 -11.80 -2.89 6.84
N THR A 30 -10.76 -3.66 6.59
CA THR A 30 -10.85 -4.89 5.83
C THR A 30 -11.62 -5.94 6.62
N ARG A 31 -12.63 -6.51 5.98
CA ARG A 31 -13.39 -7.66 6.47
C ARG A 31 -13.60 -8.62 5.31
N ALA A 32 -13.16 -9.86 5.50
CA ALA A 32 -13.20 -10.88 4.44
C ALA A 32 -14.65 -11.24 4.02
N ASP A 33 -15.60 -11.06 4.94
CA ASP A 33 -17.01 -11.36 4.79
C ASP A 33 -17.86 -10.18 4.28
N ARG A 34 -17.25 -8.99 4.08
CA ARG A 34 -17.99 -7.82 3.62
C ARG A 34 -18.49 -7.99 2.20
N THR A 35 -19.79 -7.84 1.99
CA THR A 35 -20.45 -8.01 0.71
C THR A 35 -20.25 -6.81 -0.23
N SER A 36 -20.50 -7.03 -1.54
CA SER A 36 -20.49 -5.93 -2.53
C SER A 36 -21.50 -4.84 -2.18
N ASP A 37 -22.65 -5.20 -1.61
CA ASP A 37 -23.73 -4.26 -1.26
C ASP A 37 -23.36 -3.40 -0.06
N GLU A 38 -22.69 -3.97 0.96
CA GLU A 38 -22.19 -3.18 2.09
C GLU A 38 -21.13 -2.15 1.64
N TYR A 39 -20.23 -2.54 0.73
CA TYR A 39 -19.29 -1.59 0.13
C TYR A 39 -20.03 -0.51 -0.68
N ALA A 40 -21.04 -0.91 -1.46
CA ALA A 40 -21.79 0.00 -2.33
C ALA A 40 -22.53 1.07 -1.55
N VAL A 41 -23.34 0.67 -0.55
CA VAL A 41 -24.11 1.61 0.29
C VAL A 41 -23.19 2.62 0.95
N TRP A 42 -22.09 2.16 1.52
CA TRP A 42 -21.10 3.01 2.16
C TRP A 42 -20.41 3.96 1.15
N LEU A 43 -19.93 3.43 0.03
CA LEU A 43 -19.17 4.20 -0.94
C LEU A 43 -20.05 5.20 -1.71
N LEU A 44 -21.26 4.80 -2.11
CA LEU A 44 -22.17 5.68 -2.84
C LEU A 44 -22.67 6.84 -1.97
N THR A 45 -22.84 6.62 -0.65
CA THR A 45 -23.12 7.70 0.30
C THR A 45 -21.97 8.70 0.32
N LEU A 46 -20.72 8.25 0.36
CA LEU A 46 -19.56 9.13 0.32
C LEU A 46 -19.44 9.86 -1.03
N PHE A 47 -19.74 9.18 -2.14
CA PHE A 47 -19.80 9.80 -3.45
C PHE A 47 -20.79 10.96 -3.47
N GLN A 48 -22.01 10.73 -3.01
CA GLN A 48 -23.06 11.76 -2.95
C GLN A 48 -22.62 12.97 -2.11
N LEU A 49 -22.00 12.75 -0.95
CA LEU A 49 -21.47 13.83 -0.09
C LEU A 49 -20.35 14.63 -0.74
N ASN A 50 -19.67 14.06 -1.73
CA ASN A 50 -18.56 14.70 -2.47
C ASN A 50 -18.95 15.12 -3.90
N GLY A 51 -20.24 15.11 -4.25
CA GLY A 51 -20.74 15.53 -5.56
C GLY A 51 -20.35 14.58 -6.71
N LEU A 52 -20.05 13.31 -6.39
CA LEU A 52 -19.71 12.26 -7.35
C LEU A 52 -20.91 11.34 -7.56
N ARG A 53 -20.99 10.71 -8.73
CA ARG A 53 -22.04 9.75 -9.08
C ARG A 53 -21.42 8.46 -9.58
N ALA A 54 -22.09 7.32 -9.32
CA ALA A 54 -21.62 6.02 -9.80
C ALA A 54 -21.38 6.00 -11.33
N GLN A 55 -22.23 6.68 -12.08
CA GLN A 55 -22.15 6.76 -13.53
C GLN A 55 -20.96 7.56 -14.08
N ASP A 56 -20.28 8.33 -13.24
CA ASP A 56 -19.08 9.07 -13.60
C ASP A 56 -17.84 8.18 -13.63
N ILE A 57 -17.94 6.95 -13.05
CA ILE A 57 -16.90 5.94 -13.07
C ILE A 57 -16.97 5.16 -14.39
N ASP A 58 -15.91 5.17 -15.16
CA ASP A 58 -15.77 4.46 -16.43
C ASP A 58 -14.64 3.41 -16.42
N ARG A 59 -13.79 3.42 -15.38
CA ARG A 59 -12.71 2.47 -15.18
C ARG A 59 -12.58 2.13 -13.71
N CYS A 60 -12.12 0.90 -13.44
CA CYS A 60 -11.79 0.45 -12.09
C CYS A 60 -10.50 -0.35 -12.09
N VAL A 61 -9.65 -0.12 -11.09
CA VAL A 61 -8.44 -0.92 -10.84
C VAL A 61 -8.42 -1.38 -9.39
N ILE A 62 -8.06 -2.64 -9.18
CA ILE A 62 -8.02 -3.26 -7.85
C ILE A 62 -6.62 -3.81 -7.62
N GLY A 63 -5.93 -3.28 -6.59
CA GLY A 63 -4.79 -3.91 -5.94
C GLY A 63 -5.26 -4.64 -4.70
N THR A 64 -4.85 -5.89 -4.50
CA THR A 64 -5.21 -6.61 -3.29
C THR A 64 -4.19 -7.66 -2.92
N VAL A 65 -3.92 -7.75 -1.62
CA VAL A 65 -3.20 -8.85 -0.96
C VAL A 65 -4.16 -9.70 -0.10
N VAL A 66 -5.48 -9.49 -0.26
CA VAL A 66 -6.54 -10.21 0.46
C VAL A 66 -7.44 -10.94 -0.55
N PRO A 67 -7.11 -12.19 -0.93
CA PRO A 67 -7.87 -12.93 -1.96
C PRO A 67 -9.38 -13.05 -1.65
N ALA A 68 -9.74 -13.18 -0.38
CA ALA A 68 -11.14 -13.29 0.04
C ALA A 68 -11.97 -12.03 -0.26
N ALA A 69 -11.36 -10.83 -0.25
CA ALA A 69 -12.05 -9.58 -0.56
C ALA A 69 -12.27 -9.38 -2.08
N LEU A 70 -11.41 -9.98 -2.91
CA LEU A 70 -11.40 -9.72 -4.36
C LEU A 70 -12.73 -10.02 -5.04
N TYR A 71 -13.38 -11.11 -4.67
CA TYR A 71 -14.69 -11.50 -5.26
C TYR A 71 -15.72 -10.38 -5.09
N ASN A 72 -15.91 -9.89 -3.87
CA ASN A 72 -16.89 -8.85 -3.56
C ASN A 72 -16.50 -7.47 -4.13
N LEU A 73 -15.20 -7.16 -4.21
CA LEU A 73 -14.72 -5.93 -4.84
C LEU A 73 -14.94 -5.94 -6.36
N ARG A 74 -14.76 -7.11 -7.01
CA ARG A 74 -15.10 -7.26 -8.44
C ARG A 74 -16.60 -7.12 -8.68
N ARG A 75 -17.44 -7.73 -7.82
CA ARG A 75 -18.89 -7.57 -7.89
C ARG A 75 -19.30 -6.11 -7.71
N LEU A 76 -18.71 -5.41 -6.75
CA LEU A 76 -18.93 -3.97 -6.57
C LEU A 76 -18.69 -3.19 -7.87
N ALA A 77 -17.55 -3.42 -8.53
CA ALA A 77 -17.23 -2.72 -9.78
C ALA A 77 -18.22 -3.02 -10.89
N ARG A 78 -18.62 -4.29 -11.05
CA ARG A 78 -19.53 -4.73 -12.10
C ARG A 78 -20.97 -4.30 -11.86
N GLU A 79 -21.50 -4.57 -10.68
CA GLU A 79 -22.94 -4.42 -10.40
C GLU A 79 -23.32 -2.95 -10.13
N TRP A 80 -22.44 -2.20 -9.46
CA TRP A 80 -22.75 -0.85 -9.01
C TRP A 80 -22.15 0.25 -9.89
N PHE A 81 -21.05 -0.03 -10.56
CA PHE A 81 -20.39 0.94 -11.43
C PHE A 81 -20.46 0.56 -12.93
N SER A 82 -20.90 -0.67 -13.26
CA SER A 82 -20.97 -1.19 -14.64
C SER A 82 -19.62 -1.16 -15.36
N VAL A 83 -18.53 -1.50 -14.63
CA VAL A 83 -17.17 -1.56 -15.16
C VAL A 83 -16.51 -2.89 -14.83
N GLU A 84 -15.76 -3.46 -15.77
CA GLU A 84 -14.89 -4.62 -15.50
C GLU A 84 -13.59 -4.11 -14.88
N PRO A 85 -13.25 -4.53 -13.64
CA PRO A 85 -12.05 -4.02 -12.99
C PRO A 85 -10.79 -4.70 -13.53
N LEU A 86 -9.75 -3.89 -13.77
CA LEU A 86 -8.39 -4.37 -13.89
C LEU A 86 -7.91 -4.82 -12.51
N VAL A 87 -7.45 -6.06 -12.40
CA VAL A 87 -6.87 -6.56 -11.14
C VAL A 87 -5.36 -6.60 -11.27
N ALA A 88 -4.66 -5.88 -10.38
CA ALA A 88 -3.20 -5.89 -10.31
C ALA A 88 -2.70 -7.28 -9.89
N ARG A 89 -2.04 -7.98 -10.81
CA ARG A 89 -1.44 -9.30 -10.63
C ARG A 89 -0.31 -9.49 -11.65
N ALA A 90 0.47 -10.55 -11.51
CA ALA A 90 1.65 -10.80 -12.35
C ALA A 90 1.39 -10.78 -13.86
N ALA A 91 0.17 -11.07 -14.31
CA ALA A 91 -0.18 -11.17 -15.73
C ALA A 91 -0.49 -9.81 -16.42
N VAL A 92 -0.52 -8.68 -15.69
CA VAL A 92 -0.74 -7.37 -16.30
C VAL A 92 0.59 -6.79 -16.81
N ASP A 93 0.50 -5.85 -17.76
CA ASP A 93 1.68 -5.10 -18.19
C ASP A 93 2.09 -4.08 -17.12
N TRP A 94 3.11 -4.40 -16.36
CA TRP A 94 3.69 -3.50 -15.35
C TRP A 94 4.57 -2.41 -15.97
N GLY A 95 5.05 -2.62 -17.20
CA GLY A 95 5.97 -1.71 -17.90
C GLY A 95 7.39 -1.72 -17.38
N PHE A 96 7.72 -2.67 -16.54
CA PHE A 96 9.06 -2.94 -16.06
C PHE A 96 9.26 -4.44 -15.83
N GLU A 97 10.49 -4.88 -15.79
CA GLU A 97 10.83 -6.27 -15.50
C GLU A 97 10.77 -6.57 -14.00
N ILE A 98 10.27 -7.76 -13.67
CA ILE A 98 10.28 -8.28 -12.31
C ILE A 98 11.41 -9.30 -12.23
N ARG A 99 12.61 -8.88 -11.80
CA ARG A 99 13.84 -9.67 -11.77
C ARG A 99 14.01 -10.42 -10.46
N VAL A 100 13.08 -11.34 -10.18
CA VAL A 100 13.11 -12.22 -9.02
C VAL A 100 12.85 -13.66 -9.45
N ASP A 101 13.20 -14.63 -8.62
CA ASP A 101 13.06 -16.06 -8.96
C ASP A 101 11.61 -16.48 -9.20
N ARG A 102 10.66 -15.85 -8.51
CA ARG A 102 9.23 -16.17 -8.57
C ARG A 102 8.38 -14.90 -8.68
N PRO A 103 8.29 -14.30 -9.87
CA PRO A 103 7.55 -13.05 -10.08
C PRO A 103 6.08 -13.10 -9.65
N GLN A 104 5.45 -14.28 -9.79
CA GLN A 104 4.03 -14.49 -9.44
C GLN A 104 3.75 -14.47 -7.92
N GLU A 105 4.77 -14.58 -7.08
CA GLU A 105 4.64 -14.53 -5.62
C GLU A 105 4.77 -13.10 -5.06
N VAL A 106 5.18 -12.13 -5.89
CA VAL A 106 5.33 -10.73 -5.44
C VAL A 106 3.95 -10.09 -5.24
N GLY A 107 3.76 -9.52 -4.06
CA GLY A 107 2.52 -8.80 -3.73
C GLY A 107 2.28 -7.62 -4.66
N ALA A 108 1.03 -7.42 -5.06
CA ALA A 108 0.66 -6.34 -5.97
C ALA A 108 0.98 -4.95 -5.39
N ASP A 109 0.82 -4.76 -4.09
CA ASP A 109 1.18 -3.54 -3.36
C ASP A 109 2.65 -3.15 -3.56
N ARG A 110 3.56 -4.11 -3.49
CA ARG A 110 5.00 -3.91 -3.67
C ARG A 110 5.33 -3.47 -5.11
N LEU A 111 4.69 -4.09 -6.10
CA LEU A 111 4.86 -3.72 -7.51
C LEU A 111 4.24 -2.35 -7.82
N LEU A 112 3.08 -2.04 -7.25
CA LEU A 112 2.43 -0.73 -7.38
C LEU A 112 3.30 0.38 -6.80
N ASN A 113 3.83 0.18 -5.59
CA ASN A 113 4.74 1.12 -4.94
C ASN A 113 6.01 1.33 -5.79
N SER A 114 6.57 0.26 -6.34
CA SER A 114 7.76 0.31 -7.21
C SER A 114 7.49 1.06 -8.51
N LEU A 115 6.34 0.81 -9.15
CA LEU A 115 5.90 1.52 -10.36
C LEU A 115 5.83 3.02 -10.14
N ALA A 116 5.11 3.45 -9.10
CA ALA A 116 4.94 4.86 -8.80
C ALA A 116 6.24 5.52 -8.35
N ALA A 117 7.01 4.84 -7.49
CA ALA A 117 8.30 5.36 -7.02
C ALA A 117 9.25 5.63 -8.18
N HIS A 118 9.41 4.68 -9.09
CA HIS A 118 10.29 4.88 -10.25
C HIS A 118 9.73 5.93 -11.21
N HIS A 119 8.41 6.00 -11.37
CA HIS A 119 7.78 7.04 -12.22
C HIS A 119 8.11 8.46 -11.71
N HIS A 120 7.99 8.70 -10.40
CA HIS A 120 8.15 10.02 -9.79
C HIS A 120 9.60 10.39 -9.52
N TYR A 121 10.38 9.46 -8.99
CA TYR A 121 11.69 9.78 -8.42
C TYR A 121 12.86 9.40 -9.31
N LYS A 122 12.66 8.48 -10.25
CA LYS A 122 13.69 7.96 -11.18
C LYS A 122 14.95 7.43 -10.47
N GLY A 123 15.74 6.66 -11.20
CA GLY A 123 16.98 6.07 -10.68
C GLY A 123 16.75 4.90 -9.72
N PRO A 124 17.84 4.38 -9.13
CA PRO A 124 17.73 3.25 -8.23
C PRO A 124 17.14 3.69 -6.87
N LEU A 125 16.21 2.88 -6.35
CA LEU A 125 15.39 3.24 -5.19
C LEU A 125 15.30 2.08 -4.18
N VAL A 126 15.08 2.45 -2.91
CA VAL A 126 14.47 1.58 -1.91
C VAL A 126 13.15 2.21 -1.49
N VAL A 127 12.06 1.47 -1.63
CA VAL A 127 10.75 1.88 -1.14
C VAL A 127 10.46 1.16 0.16
N ILE A 128 10.21 1.91 1.23
CA ILE A 128 9.82 1.36 2.54
C ILE A 128 8.32 1.59 2.72
N ASP A 129 7.56 0.51 2.87
CA ASP A 129 6.13 0.61 3.20
C ASP A 129 5.88 0.17 4.64
N PHE A 130 5.37 1.09 5.45
CA PHE A 130 5.00 0.89 6.84
C PHE A 130 3.54 0.42 6.97
N GLY A 131 3.29 -0.81 6.56
CA GLY A 131 1.99 -1.47 6.62
C GLY A 131 1.84 -2.47 7.78
N THR A 132 1.02 -3.50 7.58
CA THR A 132 0.89 -4.66 8.48
C THR A 132 2.22 -5.40 8.61
N ALA A 133 2.92 -5.60 7.51
CA ALA A 133 4.36 -5.86 7.46
C ALA A 133 5.07 -4.56 7.08
N THR A 134 6.37 -4.46 7.36
CA THR A 134 7.20 -3.41 6.77
C THR A 134 8.02 -4.02 5.67
N THR A 135 7.81 -3.54 4.45
CA THR A 135 8.56 -4.01 3.29
C THR A 135 9.63 -3.00 2.88
N PHE A 136 10.71 -3.52 2.28
CA PHE A 136 11.79 -2.76 1.69
C PHE A 136 11.96 -3.27 0.27
N ASP A 137 11.49 -2.52 -0.70
CA ASP A 137 11.45 -2.92 -2.10
C ASP A 137 12.53 -2.22 -2.90
N VAL A 138 13.35 -2.98 -3.61
CA VAL A 138 14.48 -2.46 -4.37
C VAL A 138 14.11 -2.35 -5.84
N VAL A 139 14.31 -1.15 -6.38
CA VAL A 139 14.02 -0.81 -7.77
C VAL A 139 15.33 -0.36 -8.43
N ALA A 140 15.66 -0.95 -9.57
CA ALA A 140 16.86 -0.63 -10.34
C ALA A 140 16.76 0.74 -11.04
N ALA A 141 17.87 1.25 -11.55
CA ALA A 141 17.91 2.50 -12.29
C ALA A 141 17.00 2.52 -13.53
N ASP A 142 16.83 1.37 -14.18
CA ASP A 142 15.93 1.17 -15.34
C ASP A 142 14.45 0.91 -14.96
N GLY A 143 14.15 0.90 -13.65
CA GLY A 143 12.82 0.67 -13.11
C GLY A 143 12.47 -0.79 -12.82
N ALA A 144 13.35 -1.75 -13.09
CA ALA A 144 13.10 -3.14 -12.79
C ALA A 144 12.98 -3.38 -11.28
N TYR A 145 12.04 -4.22 -10.90
CA TYR A 145 11.87 -4.69 -9.51
C TYR A 145 12.90 -5.79 -9.23
N LEU A 146 13.75 -5.58 -8.24
CA LEU A 146 14.84 -6.49 -7.91
C LEU A 146 14.58 -7.40 -6.71
N GLY A 147 13.42 -7.26 -6.08
CA GLY A 147 13.12 -7.96 -4.84
C GLY A 147 13.14 -7.04 -3.63
N GLY A 148 13.30 -7.60 -2.44
CA GLY A 148 13.34 -6.80 -1.24
C GLY A 148 13.26 -7.61 0.04
N VAL A 149 13.02 -6.92 1.16
CA VAL A 149 12.95 -7.50 2.51
C VAL A 149 11.55 -7.30 3.07
N ILE A 150 11.07 -8.28 3.81
CA ILE A 150 9.80 -8.21 4.56
C ILE A 150 10.12 -8.39 6.03
N ALA A 151 9.79 -7.40 6.84
CA ALA A 151 9.93 -7.44 8.29
C ALA A 151 8.54 -7.39 8.97
N PRO A 152 8.41 -7.87 10.21
CA PRO A 152 7.18 -7.68 10.97
C PRO A 152 6.86 -6.19 11.10
N GLY A 153 5.62 -5.79 10.84
CA GLY A 153 5.19 -4.41 11.09
C GLY A 153 5.20 -4.08 12.58
N ILE A 154 5.35 -2.80 12.92
CA ILE A 154 5.53 -2.40 14.31
C ILE A 154 4.32 -2.72 15.20
N ASN A 155 3.09 -2.55 14.67
CA ASN A 155 1.88 -2.90 15.41
C ASN A 155 1.83 -4.40 15.73
N LEU A 156 2.23 -5.23 14.77
CA LEU A 156 2.34 -6.68 14.96
C LEU A 156 3.40 -7.02 16.01
N SER A 157 4.54 -6.33 15.99
CA SER A 157 5.63 -6.53 16.97
C SER A 157 5.21 -6.15 18.39
N ILE A 158 4.47 -5.06 18.56
CA ILE A 158 3.93 -4.62 19.85
C ILE A 158 2.89 -5.62 20.38
N GLU A 159 1.96 -6.05 19.53
CA GLU A 159 0.94 -7.01 19.92
C GLU A 159 1.56 -8.35 20.31
N ALA A 160 2.55 -8.82 19.55
CA ALA A 160 3.30 -10.04 19.87
C ALA A 160 4.02 -9.93 21.22
N LEU A 161 4.65 -8.78 21.52
CA LEU A 161 5.31 -8.53 22.79
C LEU A 161 4.30 -8.52 23.95
N HIS A 162 3.14 -7.87 23.78
CA HIS A 162 2.07 -7.86 24.77
C HIS A 162 1.51 -9.27 25.04
N GLN A 163 1.28 -10.05 23.99
CA GLN A 163 0.74 -11.42 24.12
C GLN A 163 1.73 -12.40 24.76
N ALA A 164 3.02 -12.26 24.44
CA ALA A 164 4.06 -13.14 24.94
C ALA A 164 4.44 -12.90 26.42
N ALA A 165 4.17 -11.71 26.94
CA ALA A 165 4.61 -11.31 28.28
C ALA A 165 3.42 -10.92 29.16
N ALA A 166 3.01 -11.83 30.05
CA ALA A 166 1.80 -11.72 30.89
C ALA A 166 1.66 -10.44 31.73
N ARG A 167 2.70 -9.65 31.90
CA ARG A 167 2.72 -8.41 32.71
C ARG A 167 2.97 -7.14 31.91
N LEU A 168 3.21 -7.24 30.59
CA LEU A 168 3.46 -6.05 29.78
C LEU A 168 2.13 -5.44 29.30
N PRO A 169 1.88 -4.13 29.57
CA PRO A 169 0.67 -3.47 29.12
C PRO A 169 0.68 -3.24 27.61
N ARG A 170 -0.49 -2.99 27.03
CA ARG A 170 -0.57 -2.42 25.68
C ARG A 170 -0.04 -0.98 25.71
N ILE A 171 0.85 -0.69 24.76
CA ILE A 171 1.44 0.65 24.63
C ILE A 171 1.08 1.25 23.27
N GLY A 172 0.98 2.57 23.22
CA GLY A 172 0.92 3.32 21.97
C GLY A 172 2.34 3.50 21.39
N ILE A 173 2.39 3.63 20.06
CA ILE A 173 3.64 3.94 19.35
C ILE A 173 3.86 5.45 19.42
N GLY A 174 5.08 5.85 19.76
CA GLY A 174 5.51 7.24 19.77
C GLY A 174 7.01 7.34 20.02
N ARG A 175 7.59 8.48 19.65
CA ARG A 175 9.00 8.76 19.95
C ARG A 175 9.17 8.97 21.47
N PRO A 176 10.04 8.20 22.12
CA PRO A 176 10.28 8.34 23.56
C PRO A 176 11.05 9.63 23.86
N GLN A 177 10.84 10.20 25.06
CA GLN A 177 11.56 11.39 25.52
C GLN A 177 13.03 11.11 25.80
N ALA A 178 13.36 9.89 26.22
CA ALA A 178 14.72 9.43 26.48
C ALA A 178 14.88 7.98 26.02
N VAL A 179 16.10 7.61 25.67
CA VAL A 179 16.43 6.23 25.25
C VAL A 179 16.28 5.26 26.43
N VAL A 180 16.70 5.65 27.61
CA VAL A 180 16.55 4.82 28.81
C VAL A 180 15.23 5.15 29.50
N GLY A 181 14.25 4.27 29.41
CA GLY A 181 12.98 4.37 30.14
C GLY A 181 13.18 4.10 31.63
N ARG A 182 12.41 4.79 32.47
CA ARG A 182 12.47 4.66 33.93
C ARG A 182 11.31 3.90 34.56
N ASP A 183 10.38 3.45 33.75
CA ASP A 183 9.27 2.56 34.08
C ASP A 183 9.02 1.59 32.90
N THR A 184 8.16 0.58 33.12
CA THR A 184 7.91 -0.45 32.12
C THR A 184 7.39 0.11 30.80
N VAL A 185 6.46 1.07 30.84
CA VAL A 185 5.84 1.65 29.65
C VAL A 185 6.86 2.43 28.82
N SER A 186 7.61 3.34 29.47
CA SER A 186 8.65 4.14 28.79
C SER A 186 9.80 3.26 28.26
N ALA A 187 10.18 2.21 28.99
CA ALA A 187 11.19 1.25 28.53
C ALA A 187 10.70 0.47 27.30
N MET A 188 9.43 0.01 27.28
CA MET A 188 8.83 -0.64 26.13
C MET A 188 8.73 0.30 24.92
N GLN A 189 8.24 1.53 25.13
CA GLN A 189 8.13 2.51 24.04
C GLN A 189 9.50 2.80 23.42
N SER A 190 10.52 2.96 24.26
CA SER A 190 11.89 3.18 23.80
C SER A 190 12.44 2.01 23.01
N GLY A 191 12.29 0.78 23.52
CA GLY A 191 12.75 -0.43 22.84
C GLY A 191 12.08 -0.64 21.50
N VAL A 192 10.76 -0.42 21.43
CA VAL A 192 9.99 -0.52 20.21
C VAL A 192 10.39 0.55 19.18
N TYR A 193 10.45 1.81 19.59
CA TYR A 193 10.77 2.92 18.67
C TYR A 193 12.21 2.84 18.15
N TRP A 194 13.20 2.81 19.05
CA TRP A 194 14.61 2.79 18.67
C TRP A 194 15.05 1.45 18.07
N GLY A 195 14.46 0.35 18.52
CA GLY A 195 14.65 -0.96 17.90
C GLY A 195 14.17 -0.96 16.43
N TYR A 196 13.06 -0.28 16.17
CA TYR A 196 12.52 -0.20 14.80
C TYR A 196 13.30 0.79 13.92
N VAL A 197 13.77 1.92 14.47
CA VAL A 197 14.73 2.80 13.78
C VAL A 197 15.99 2.03 13.40
N GLY A 198 16.56 1.28 14.36
CA GLY A 198 17.74 0.44 14.10
C GLY A 198 17.49 -0.65 13.07
N LEU A 199 16.29 -1.24 13.02
CA LEU A 199 15.88 -2.19 11.99
C LEU A 199 15.90 -1.52 10.59
N ILE A 200 15.30 -0.34 10.47
CA ILE A 200 15.26 0.44 9.21
C ILE A 200 16.69 0.74 8.74
N GLU A 201 17.49 1.33 9.62
CA GLU A 201 18.88 1.70 9.31
C GLU A 201 19.75 0.50 8.97
N GLY A 202 19.59 -0.59 9.74
CA GLY A 202 20.33 -1.82 9.54
C GLY A 202 20.01 -2.52 8.22
N ILE A 203 18.72 -2.58 7.85
CA ILE A 203 18.30 -3.20 6.58
C ILE A 203 18.71 -2.34 5.40
N VAL A 204 18.38 -1.03 5.41
CA VAL A 204 18.74 -0.12 4.32
C VAL A 204 20.25 -0.03 4.13
N GLY A 205 21.02 0.00 5.24
CA GLY A 205 22.47 -0.02 5.17
C GLY A 205 23.03 -1.26 4.47
N ARG A 206 22.46 -2.44 4.74
CA ARG A 206 22.83 -3.69 4.08
C ARG A 206 22.40 -3.73 2.61
N ILE A 207 21.19 -3.29 2.30
CA ILE A 207 20.74 -3.15 0.91
C ILE A 207 21.72 -2.24 0.14
N LYS A 208 22.04 -1.05 0.67
CA LYS A 208 22.99 -0.12 0.02
C LYS A 208 24.38 -0.72 -0.16
N ALA A 209 24.82 -1.63 0.71
CA ALA A 209 26.10 -2.29 0.59
C ALA A 209 26.13 -3.37 -0.52
N GLU A 210 24.98 -3.87 -0.95
CA GLU A 210 24.87 -4.84 -2.05
C GLU A 210 24.83 -4.17 -3.43
N TYR A 211 24.59 -2.85 -3.48
CA TYR A 211 24.47 -2.10 -4.73
C TYR A 211 25.55 -1.03 -4.83
N GLU A 212 26.19 -0.96 -5.99
CA GLU A 212 27.27 0.02 -6.24
C GLU A 212 26.74 1.45 -6.40
N GLU A 213 25.47 1.59 -6.85
CA GLU A 213 24.84 2.89 -7.09
C GLU A 213 24.16 3.43 -5.81
N PRO A 214 24.17 4.76 -5.61
CA PRO A 214 23.50 5.36 -4.47
C PRO A 214 21.97 5.22 -4.58
N LEU A 215 21.38 4.42 -3.68
CA LEU A 215 19.94 4.20 -3.62
C LEU A 215 19.23 5.36 -2.91
N LYS A 216 18.22 5.93 -3.55
CA LYS A 216 17.28 6.87 -2.92
C LYS A 216 16.27 6.10 -2.08
N VAL A 217 15.97 6.57 -0.87
CA VAL A 217 15.03 5.91 0.06
C VAL A 217 13.74 6.70 0.15
N ILE A 218 12.66 6.10 -0.29
CA ILE A 218 11.30 6.63 -0.25
C ILE A 218 10.50 5.84 0.77
N ALA A 219 9.71 6.50 1.59
CA ALA A 219 8.85 5.85 2.57
C ALA A 219 7.37 6.13 2.31
N THR A 220 6.52 5.14 2.57
CA THR A 220 5.06 5.24 2.53
C THR A 220 4.44 4.53 3.73
N GLY A 221 3.12 4.59 3.82
CA GLY A 221 2.37 4.00 4.92
C GLY A 221 2.16 4.96 6.09
N GLY A 222 1.21 4.61 6.95
CA GLY A 222 0.71 5.51 7.99
C GLY A 222 1.72 5.89 9.09
N LEU A 223 2.79 5.12 9.24
CA LEU A 223 3.84 5.35 10.25
C LEU A 223 5.13 5.94 9.67
N ALA A 224 5.21 6.17 8.37
CA ALA A 224 6.37 6.79 7.74
C ALA A 224 6.76 8.14 8.37
N PRO A 225 5.82 9.06 8.67
CA PRO A 225 6.17 10.33 9.33
C PRO A 225 6.84 10.14 10.69
N LEU A 226 6.35 9.20 11.51
CA LEU A 226 6.90 8.97 12.84
C LEU A 226 8.36 8.50 12.79
N PHE A 227 8.69 7.61 11.88
CA PHE A 227 10.05 7.05 11.79
C PHE A 227 11.01 7.96 11.04
N SER A 228 10.55 8.78 10.10
CA SER A 228 11.40 9.77 9.43
C SER A 228 11.98 10.82 10.40
N GLU A 229 11.34 11.08 11.53
CA GLU A 229 11.86 11.94 12.58
C GLU A 229 13.04 11.32 13.36
N GLY A 230 13.17 10.00 13.31
CA GLY A 230 14.18 9.24 14.06
C GLY A 230 15.43 8.89 13.28
N THR A 231 15.40 9.05 11.95
CA THR A 231 16.51 8.67 11.07
C THR A 231 16.65 9.62 9.88
N THR A 232 17.87 9.77 9.39
CA THR A 232 18.16 10.54 8.16
C THR A 232 18.17 9.67 6.89
N ILE A 233 17.95 8.38 7.02
CA ILE A 233 17.98 7.43 5.91
C ILE A 233 16.81 7.64 4.96
N ILE A 234 15.63 7.98 5.48
CA ILE A 234 14.41 8.27 4.70
C ILE A 234 14.54 9.68 4.12
N GLN A 235 14.61 9.77 2.80
CA GLN A 235 14.79 11.04 2.10
C GLN A 235 13.47 11.69 1.70
N THR A 236 12.44 10.87 1.47
CA THR A 236 11.12 11.36 1.01
C THR A 236 10.02 10.49 1.60
N ILE A 237 8.90 11.11 1.99
CA ILE A 237 7.67 10.41 2.35
C ILE A 237 6.66 10.67 1.23
N ASP A 238 6.10 9.59 0.70
CA ASP A 238 5.04 9.65 -0.31
C ASP A 238 3.84 8.80 0.15
N PRO A 239 2.84 9.43 0.77
CA PRO A 239 1.69 8.72 1.34
C PRO A 239 0.74 8.17 0.27
N ASP A 240 0.85 8.62 -0.96
CA ASP A 240 -0.08 8.31 -2.05
C ASP A 240 0.48 7.31 -3.07
N ILE A 241 1.70 6.83 -2.84
CA ILE A 241 2.46 6.04 -3.81
C ILE A 241 1.70 4.82 -4.33
N THR A 242 0.95 4.11 -3.45
CA THR A 242 0.18 2.92 -3.85
C THR A 242 -1.01 3.29 -4.76
N LEU A 243 -1.73 4.36 -4.43
CA LEU A 243 -2.82 4.86 -5.27
C LEU A 243 -2.31 5.36 -6.62
N GLU A 244 -1.18 6.02 -6.62
CA GLU A 244 -0.53 6.47 -7.84
C GLU A 244 -0.06 5.29 -8.69
N GLY A 245 0.46 4.23 -8.07
CA GLY A 245 0.76 2.98 -8.75
C GLY A 245 -0.46 2.34 -9.41
N LEU A 246 -1.61 2.35 -8.75
CA LEU A 246 -2.87 1.88 -9.32
C LEU A 246 -3.29 2.73 -10.52
N ARG A 247 -3.19 4.05 -10.42
CA ARG A 247 -3.50 4.98 -11.51
C ARG A 247 -2.62 4.71 -12.74
N LEU A 248 -1.32 4.66 -12.55
CA LEU A 248 -0.34 4.38 -13.60
C LEU A 248 -0.56 3.00 -14.24
N LEU A 249 -0.87 1.98 -13.42
CA LEU A 249 -1.17 0.65 -13.93
C LEU A 249 -2.43 0.64 -14.80
N ALA A 250 -3.48 1.36 -14.38
CA ALA A 250 -4.73 1.48 -15.14
C ALA A 250 -4.55 2.24 -16.46
N GLU A 251 -3.68 3.24 -16.51
CA GLU A 251 -3.35 3.96 -17.74
C GLU A 251 -2.58 3.09 -18.72
N ARG A 252 -1.69 2.27 -18.21
CA ARG A 252 -0.89 1.36 -19.02
C ARG A 252 -1.68 0.17 -19.58
N ASN A 253 -2.70 -0.26 -18.86
CA ASN A 253 -3.56 -1.38 -19.23
C ASN A 253 -5.00 -0.87 -19.51
N PRO A 254 -5.24 -0.18 -20.63
CA PRO A 254 -6.57 0.32 -20.93
C PRO A 254 -7.54 -0.85 -21.07
N ALA A 255 -8.59 -0.86 -20.23
CA ALA A 255 -9.64 -1.86 -20.34
C ALA A 255 -10.37 -1.71 -21.69
N PRO A 256 -10.82 -2.81 -22.34
CA PRO A 256 -11.74 -2.70 -23.44
C PRO A 256 -12.99 -1.96 -22.97
N ILE A 257 -13.41 -0.95 -23.71
CA ILE A 257 -14.64 -0.20 -23.42
C ILE A 257 -15.81 -1.15 -23.66
N LEU A 258 -16.25 -1.82 -22.61
CA LEU A 258 -17.48 -2.64 -22.66
C LEU A 258 -18.67 -1.67 -22.63
N THR A 259 -19.52 -1.74 -23.63
CA THR A 259 -20.77 -0.98 -23.63
C THR A 259 -21.71 -1.54 -22.56
N ARG A 260 -22.47 -0.66 -21.86
CA ARG A 260 -23.41 -1.03 -20.78
C ARG A 260 -24.41 -2.14 -21.10
N THR A 261 -24.62 -2.42 -22.38
CA THR A 261 -25.53 -3.46 -22.87
C THR A 261 -24.99 -4.87 -22.61
N GLN A 262 -23.68 -5.06 -22.55
CA GLN A 262 -23.04 -6.37 -22.38
C GLN A 262 -23.03 -6.89 -20.93
N PHE A 263 -23.33 -6.03 -19.94
CA PHE A 263 -23.37 -6.42 -18.51
C PHE A 263 -24.73 -6.99 -18.04
N ARG A 264 -25.78 -6.93 -18.87
CA ARG A 264 -27.14 -7.39 -18.50
C ARG A 264 -27.49 -8.80 -18.95
N GLU A 265 -26.63 -9.44 -19.73
CA GLU A 265 -26.89 -10.76 -20.33
C GLU A 265 -25.98 -11.88 -19.75
N GLY A 266 -25.29 -11.68 -18.66
CA GLY A 266 -24.50 -12.65 -17.91
C GLY A 266 -24.88 -12.64 -16.43
#